data_05a0bacc56540d7edcdafca657d76d9a
#
_entry.id   05a0bacc56540d7edcdafca657d76d9a
#
_cell.length_a   1.000
_cell.length_b   1.000
_cell.length_c   1.000
_cell.angle_alpha   90.00
_cell.angle_beta   90.00
_cell.angle_gamma   90.00
#
_symmetry.space_group_name_H-M   'P 1'
#
loop_
_entity.id
_entity.type
_entity.pdbx_description
1 polymer ?
#
loop_
_entity_poly.entity_id
_entity_poly.type
_entity_poly.pdbx_seq_one_letter_code
_entity_poly.pdbx_strand_id
1 'polypeptide(L)'
;MSLGYLELFFGKSFTGKTARMLHEVRAVPRLLIVDPKCGQLKTLKGFVHLWPEYSAKPRGWADRSVVDYLRKVRGAERFRAVIHVRDNFREQLELLCLLLRPVGNLTLCVDELGLFIPSVGPSLPPAITSAMISGRHEGLSFVGTAQRPALVHITARANAERIRWYRVTERNDLEAAKNYMPHGLADSLPSLPNYVCIETSDSSPAFRDESLVGKLKTPGK
;
A
#
# COMPACT_ATOMS: atom_id res chain seq x y z
N MET A 1 -8.17 -17.98 12.19
CA MET A 1 -7.29 -16.97 11.56
C MET A 1 -8.12 -16.21 10.58
N SER A 2 -8.15 -14.87 10.65
CA SER A 2 -8.78 -14.08 9.58
C SER A 2 -7.92 -14.19 8.34
N LEU A 3 -8.53 -14.42 7.18
CA LEU A 3 -7.84 -14.33 5.90
C LEU A 3 -7.32 -12.90 5.72
N GLY A 4 -6.12 -12.76 5.19
CA GLY A 4 -5.60 -11.46 4.75
C GLY A 4 -6.36 -10.96 3.52
N TYR A 5 -6.07 -9.74 3.08
CA TYR A 5 -6.67 -9.11 1.90
C TYR A 5 -5.65 -8.26 1.14
N LEU A 6 -5.93 -7.97 -0.12
CA LEU A 6 -5.19 -7.00 -0.93
C LEU A 6 -6.10 -5.81 -1.27
N GLU A 7 -5.71 -4.62 -0.84
CA GLU A 7 -6.46 -3.39 -1.06
C GLU A 7 -5.58 -2.30 -1.66
N LEU A 8 -6.09 -1.57 -2.65
CA LEU A 8 -5.38 -0.52 -3.34
C LEU A 8 -6.13 0.82 -3.32
N PHE A 9 -5.37 1.90 -3.26
CA PHE A 9 -5.86 3.28 -3.26
C PHE A 9 -5.18 4.07 -4.37
N PHE A 10 -5.91 4.46 -5.39
CA PHE A 10 -5.39 5.17 -6.54
C PHE A 10 -5.91 6.59 -6.66
N GLY A 11 -5.08 7.52 -7.15
CA GLY A 11 -5.48 8.88 -7.45
C GLY A 11 -4.37 9.91 -7.23
N LYS A 12 -4.57 11.14 -7.67
CA LYS A 12 -3.60 12.24 -7.57
C LYS A 12 -3.15 12.53 -6.15
N SER A 13 -2.06 13.28 -6.02
CA SER A 13 -1.61 13.85 -4.73
C SER A 13 -2.73 14.67 -4.09
N PHE A 14 -2.74 14.69 -2.75
CA PHE A 14 -3.70 15.46 -1.93
C PHE A 14 -5.18 15.06 -2.07
N THR A 15 -5.50 13.95 -2.70
CA THR A 15 -6.88 13.46 -2.82
C THR A 15 -7.38 12.68 -1.59
N GLY A 16 -6.50 12.38 -0.62
CA GLY A 16 -6.87 11.71 0.62
C GLY A 16 -6.47 10.24 0.74
N LYS A 17 -5.78 9.64 -0.25
CA LYS A 17 -5.38 8.23 -0.25
C LYS A 17 -4.66 7.77 1.02
N THR A 18 -3.51 8.39 1.33
CA THR A 18 -2.71 8.02 2.50
C THR A 18 -3.47 8.26 3.80
N ALA A 19 -4.26 9.35 3.88
CA ALA A 19 -5.10 9.62 5.04
C ALA A 19 -6.18 8.55 5.21
N ARG A 20 -6.82 8.09 4.12
CA ARG A 20 -7.77 6.98 4.14
C ARG A 20 -7.11 5.68 4.53
N MET A 21 -5.99 5.33 3.93
CA MET A 21 -5.21 4.14 4.30
C MET A 21 -4.93 4.11 5.80
N LEU A 22 -4.39 5.20 6.36
CA LEU A 22 -4.12 5.30 7.80
C LEU A 22 -5.38 5.18 8.65
N HIS A 23 -6.50 5.74 8.19
CA HIS A 23 -7.78 5.62 8.88
C HIS A 23 -8.27 4.16 8.92
N GLU A 24 -8.19 3.43 7.81
CA GLU A 24 -8.60 2.02 7.73
C GLU A 24 -7.77 1.12 8.65
N VAL A 25 -6.46 1.34 8.67
CA VAL A 25 -5.54 0.50 9.45
C VAL A 25 -5.31 0.98 10.89
N ARG A 26 -6.04 2.02 11.35
CA ARG A 26 -5.81 2.62 12.68
C ARG A 26 -5.96 1.65 13.85
N ALA A 27 -6.86 0.67 13.72
CA ALA A 27 -7.14 -0.34 14.74
C ALA A 27 -6.34 -1.64 14.56
N VAL A 28 -5.58 -1.77 13.46
CA VAL A 28 -4.79 -2.96 13.17
C VAL A 28 -3.69 -3.12 14.23
N PRO A 29 -3.64 -4.25 14.94
CA PRO A 29 -2.68 -4.43 16.01
C PRO A 29 -1.26 -4.69 15.51
N ARG A 30 -1.09 -5.42 14.41
CA ARG A 30 0.21 -5.80 13.84
C ARG A 30 0.35 -5.13 12.48
N LEU A 31 1.03 -3.97 12.46
CA LEU A 31 1.06 -3.06 11.34
C LEU A 31 2.48 -2.63 10.98
N LEU A 32 2.85 -2.80 9.71
CA LEU A 32 4.04 -2.21 9.12
C LEU A 32 3.63 -1.27 7.99
N ILE A 33 4.26 -0.12 7.93
CA ILE A 33 4.08 0.87 6.86
C ILE A 33 5.43 1.11 6.20
N VAL A 34 5.48 1.04 4.88
CA VAL A 34 6.65 1.39 4.07
C VAL A 34 6.44 2.78 3.50
N ASP A 35 7.35 3.70 3.85
CA ASP A 35 7.31 5.12 3.47
C ASP A 35 8.49 5.48 2.58
N PRO A 36 8.31 5.63 1.25
CA PRO A 36 9.41 6.00 0.34
C PRO A 36 9.69 7.50 0.33
N LYS A 37 8.76 8.33 0.84
CA LYS A 37 8.86 9.79 0.74
C LYS A 37 9.53 10.42 1.95
N CYS A 38 9.64 9.65 3.05
CA CYS A 38 10.15 10.13 4.34
C CYS A 38 9.49 11.46 4.78
N GLY A 39 8.23 11.65 4.40
CA GLY A 39 7.46 12.89 4.58
C GLY A 39 6.59 12.87 5.83
N GLN A 40 5.27 12.97 5.61
CA GLN A 40 4.29 13.05 6.71
C GLN A 40 4.26 11.80 7.61
N LEU A 41 4.64 10.63 7.10
CA LEU A 41 4.63 9.40 7.89
C LEU A 41 5.73 9.35 8.95
N LYS A 42 6.79 10.14 8.82
CA LYS A 42 7.86 10.26 9.84
C LYS A 42 7.39 10.85 11.18
N THR A 43 6.24 11.50 11.20
CA THR A 43 5.67 12.13 12.39
C THR A 43 4.56 11.32 13.05
N LEU A 44 4.29 10.10 12.56
CA LEU A 44 3.28 9.23 13.15
C LEU A 44 3.66 8.83 14.58
N LYS A 45 2.85 9.27 15.55
CA LYS A 45 3.05 8.92 16.96
C LYS A 45 2.60 7.48 17.24
N GLY A 46 3.30 6.81 18.15
CA GLY A 46 2.99 5.43 18.53
C GLY A 46 3.50 4.36 17.56
N PHE A 47 4.39 4.76 16.65
CA PHE A 47 5.10 3.85 15.75
C PHE A 47 6.59 3.84 16.07
N VAL A 48 7.23 2.68 15.88
CA VAL A 48 8.69 2.59 15.81
C VAL A 48 9.12 3.00 14.41
N HIS A 49 10.08 3.91 14.29
CA HIS A 49 10.59 4.38 13.00
C HIS A 49 11.93 3.73 12.70
N LEU A 50 12.03 3.02 11.57
CA LEU A 50 13.21 2.31 11.09
C LEU A 50 13.70 2.97 9.80
N TRP A 51 15.01 3.16 9.70
CA TRP A 51 15.69 3.84 8.59
C TRP A 51 16.80 2.93 8.02
N PRO A 52 16.42 1.79 7.38
CA PRO A 52 17.42 0.88 6.87
C PRO A 52 18.17 1.48 5.68
N GLU A 53 19.47 1.23 5.64
CA GLU A 53 20.31 1.50 4.48
C GLU A 53 20.44 0.23 3.65
N TYR A 54 20.11 0.30 2.36
CA TYR A 54 20.26 -0.82 1.46
C TYR A 54 21.71 -0.99 1.04
N SER A 55 22.19 -2.22 1.01
CA SER A 55 23.50 -2.59 0.48
C SER A 55 23.36 -3.60 -0.65
N ALA A 56 24.00 -3.31 -1.78
CA ALA A 56 24.07 -4.26 -2.88
C ALA A 56 25.10 -5.38 -2.63
N LYS A 57 26.06 -5.17 -1.70
CA LYS A 57 27.15 -6.11 -1.41
C LYS A 57 27.48 -6.15 0.11
N PRO A 58 27.01 -7.17 0.84
CA PRO A 58 26.10 -8.27 0.44
C PRO A 58 24.69 -7.76 0.15
N ARG A 59 23.92 -8.44 -0.69
CA ARG A 59 22.54 -8.06 -1.01
C ARG A 59 21.69 -8.01 0.26
N GLY A 60 21.12 -6.85 0.55
CA GLY A 60 20.25 -6.64 1.71
C GLY A 60 20.45 -5.29 2.36
N TRP A 61 19.97 -5.14 3.59
CA TRP A 61 20.22 -3.94 4.38
C TRP A 61 21.63 -3.94 4.98
N ALA A 62 22.29 -2.79 4.94
CA ALA A 62 23.62 -2.61 5.53
C ALA A 62 23.59 -2.76 7.07
N ASP A 63 22.48 -2.38 7.68
CA ASP A 63 22.20 -2.55 9.09
C ASP A 63 21.20 -3.68 9.34
N ARG A 64 21.08 -4.13 10.58
CA ARG A 64 20.17 -5.20 11.00
C ARG A 64 18.88 -4.68 11.66
N SER A 65 18.67 -3.39 11.69
CA SER A 65 17.60 -2.75 12.46
C SER A 65 16.21 -3.34 12.15
N VAL A 66 15.87 -3.53 10.87
CA VAL A 66 14.59 -4.13 10.47
C VAL A 66 14.52 -5.61 10.83
N VAL A 67 15.60 -6.37 10.57
CA VAL A 67 15.66 -7.81 10.86
C VAL A 67 15.51 -8.07 12.36
N ASP A 68 16.24 -7.33 13.18
CA ASP A 68 16.23 -7.49 14.64
C ASP A 68 14.90 -7.03 15.22
N TYR A 69 14.31 -5.95 14.68
CA TYR A 69 12.96 -5.53 15.03
C TYR A 69 11.93 -6.62 14.72
N LEU A 70 11.90 -7.15 13.49
CA LEU A 70 10.96 -8.20 13.09
C LEU A 70 11.12 -9.48 13.90
N ARG A 71 12.37 -9.85 14.23
CA ARG A 71 12.66 -10.99 15.11
C ARG A 71 12.08 -10.77 16.51
N LYS A 72 12.27 -9.57 17.08
CA LYS A 72 11.75 -9.19 18.40
C LYS A 72 10.22 -9.24 18.46
N VAL A 73 9.54 -8.77 17.41
CA VAL A 73 8.07 -8.65 17.40
C VAL A 73 7.34 -9.86 16.79
N ARG A 74 8.06 -10.90 16.39
CA ARG A 74 7.49 -12.07 15.72
C ARG A 74 6.30 -12.67 16.49
N GLY A 75 6.42 -12.86 17.80
CA GLY A 75 5.38 -13.39 18.67
C GLY A 75 4.52 -12.34 19.38
N ALA A 76 4.76 -11.05 19.12
CA ALA A 76 4.02 -9.99 19.80
C ALA A 76 2.59 -9.89 19.28
N GLU A 77 1.62 -9.73 20.18
CA GLU A 77 0.21 -9.50 19.81
C GLU A 77 0.01 -8.14 19.12
N ARG A 78 0.84 -7.17 19.46
CA ARG A 78 0.77 -5.81 18.91
C ARG A 78 2.16 -5.27 18.60
N PHE A 79 2.29 -4.70 17.42
CA PHE A 79 3.43 -3.87 17.04
C PHE A 79 3.04 -2.93 15.90
N ARG A 80 3.68 -1.78 15.85
CA ARG A 80 3.46 -0.80 14.78
C ARG A 80 4.78 -0.14 14.43
N ALA A 81 5.17 -0.21 13.16
CA ALA A 81 6.39 0.42 12.70
C ALA A 81 6.23 1.08 11.33
N VAL A 82 7.04 2.10 11.07
CA VAL A 82 7.24 2.72 9.77
C VAL A 82 8.67 2.44 9.32
N ILE A 83 8.82 1.88 8.14
CA ILE A 83 10.11 1.61 7.49
C ILE A 83 10.29 2.66 6.40
N HIS A 84 11.26 3.54 6.58
CA HIS A 84 11.55 4.63 5.67
C HIS A 84 12.56 4.19 4.62
N VAL A 85 12.11 3.97 3.39
CA VAL A 85 12.91 3.48 2.27
C VAL A 85 13.28 4.65 1.37
N ARG A 86 14.57 4.86 1.07
CA ARG A 86 15.05 5.99 0.28
C ARG A 86 15.44 5.65 -1.16
N ASP A 87 15.86 4.41 -1.38
CA ASP A 87 16.37 3.92 -2.66
C ASP A 87 16.10 2.42 -2.81
N ASN A 88 16.50 1.83 -3.93
CA ASN A 88 16.39 0.38 -4.19
C ASN A 88 15.02 -0.19 -3.75
N PHE A 89 13.96 0.56 -4.06
CA PHE A 89 12.60 0.32 -3.56
C PHE A 89 12.13 -1.11 -3.77
N ARG A 90 12.37 -1.64 -4.96
CA ARG A 90 11.94 -2.98 -5.36
C ARG A 90 12.65 -4.07 -4.55
N GLU A 91 13.97 -3.96 -4.43
CA GLU A 91 14.82 -4.91 -3.71
C GLU A 91 14.52 -4.89 -2.21
N GLN A 92 14.29 -3.71 -1.66
CA GLN A 92 13.94 -3.56 -0.25
C GLN A 92 12.54 -4.13 0.05
N LEU A 93 11.55 -3.94 -0.83
CA LEU A 93 10.23 -4.55 -0.66
C LEU A 93 10.31 -6.08 -0.79
N GLU A 94 11.09 -6.61 -1.75
CA GLU A 94 11.33 -8.05 -1.89
C GLU A 94 11.91 -8.65 -0.62
N LEU A 95 12.97 -8.04 -0.09
CA LEU A 95 13.60 -8.47 1.16
C LEU A 95 12.61 -8.43 2.33
N LEU A 96 11.80 -7.37 2.42
CA LEU A 96 10.78 -7.24 3.45
C LEU A 96 9.74 -8.36 3.33
N CYS A 97 9.20 -8.62 2.14
CA CYS A 97 8.24 -9.69 1.91
C CYS A 97 8.79 -11.07 2.30
N LEU A 98 10.07 -11.34 2.02
CA LEU A 98 10.74 -12.57 2.49
C LEU A 98 10.77 -12.68 4.02
N LEU A 99 11.11 -11.58 4.70
CA LEU A 99 11.21 -11.54 6.17
C LEU A 99 9.85 -11.58 6.88
N LEU A 100 8.78 -11.17 6.21
CA LEU A 100 7.43 -11.17 6.80
C LEU A 100 6.77 -12.54 6.83
N ARG A 101 7.15 -13.48 5.95
CA ARG A 101 6.60 -14.84 5.93
C ARG A 101 6.59 -15.52 7.31
N PRO A 102 7.72 -15.59 8.06
CA PRO A 102 7.72 -16.21 9.37
C PRO A 102 7.03 -15.37 10.47
N VAL A 103 6.71 -14.11 10.19
CA VAL A 103 6.00 -13.23 11.16
C VAL A 103 4.49 -13.49 11.14
N GLY A 104 3.90 -13.66 9.96
CA GLY A 104 2.48 -13.97 9.74
C GLY A 104 1.48 -13.00 10.40
N ASN A 105 0.20 -13.11 10.07
CA ASN A 105 -0.90 -12.37 10.69
C ASN A 105 -0.62 -10.87 10.92
N LEU A 106 -0.32 -10.13 9.84
CA LEU A 106 -0.03 -8.69 9.90
C LEU A 106 -0.59 -7.96 8.69
N THR A 107 -0.69 -6.65 8.79
CA THR A 107 -0.95 -5.77 7.65
C THR A 107 0.32 -5.03 7.24
N LEU A 108 0.68 -5.17 5.97
CA LEU A 108 1.74 -4.42 5.31
C LEU A 108 1.12 -3.32 4.45
N CYS A 109 1.38 -2.07 4.81
CA CYS A 109 1.00 -0.91 4.00
C CYS A 109 2.21 -0.39 3.22
N VAL A 110 2.03 -0.11 1.93
CA VAL A 110 3.09 0.47 1.08
C VAL A 110 2.56 1.77 0.49
N ASP A 111 3.10 2.90 0.95
CA ASP A 111 2.79 4.19 0.33
C ASP A 111 3.55 4.32 -1.00
N GLU A 112 2.92 4.90 -2.01
CA GLU A 112 3.45 5.07 -3.37
C GLU A 112 3.96 3.77 -4.02
N LEU A 113 3.12 2.76 -4.03
CA LEU A 113 3.41 1.40 -4.51
C LEU A 113 4.05 1.36 -5.92
N GLY A 114 3.73 2.32 -6.79
CA GLY A 114 4.31 2.41 -8.13
C GLY A 114 5.84 2.57 -8.17
N LEU A 115 6.48 3.04 -7.08
CA LEU A 115 7.94 3.09 -6.96
C LEU A 115 8.54 1.70 -6.73
N PHE A 116 7.81 0.82 -6.08
CA PHE A 116 8.25 -0.52 -5.67
C PHE A 116 7.96 -1.57 -6.74
N ILE A 117 6.81 -1.45 -7.41
CA ILE A 117 6.34 -2.41 -8.41
C ILE A 117 5.83 -1.70 -9.68
N PRO A 118 6.74 -1.06 -10.44
CA PRO A 118 6.36 -0.36 -11.65
C PRO A 118 5.74 -1.30 -12.69
N SER A 119 4.80 -0.77 -13.49
CA SER A 119 4.11 -1.53 -14.56
C SER A 119 5.04 -1.90 -15.71
N VAL A 120 6.11 -1.14 -15.91
CA VAL A 120 7.12 -1.38 -16.95
C VAL A 120 8.39 -1.89 -16.27
N GLY A 121 8.98 -2.94 -16.84
CA GLY A 121 10.20 -3.53 -16.31
C GLY A 121 10.14 -5.05 -16.22
N PRO A 122 11.11 -5.68 -15.55
CA PRO A 122 11.14 -7.13 -15.38
C PRO A 122 9.95 -7.60 -14.52
N SER A 123 9.61 -8.87 -14.63
CA SER A 123 8.57 -9.52 -13.81
C SER A 123 8.75 -9.22 -12.33
N LEU A 124 7.65 -9.21 -11.57
CA LEU A 124 7.73 -9.00 -10.12
C LEU A 124 8.62 -10.06 -9.47
N PRO A 125 9.42 -9.65 -8.47
CA PRO A 125 10.17 -10.60 -7.65
C PRO A 125 9.25 -11.62 -6.97
N PRO A 126 9.73 -12.87 -6.77
CA PRO A 126 8.89 -13.96 -6.28
C PRO A 126 8.24 -13.71 -4.92
N ALA A 127 8.93 -13.06 -3.97
CA ALA A 127 8.36 -12.83 -2.65
C ALA A 127 7.28 -11.73 -2.68
N ILE A 128 7.44 -10.68 -3.49
CA ILE A 128 6.41 -9.65 -3.70
C ILE A 128 5.19 -10.30 -4.37
N THR A 129 5.41 -11.11 -5.42
CA THR A 129 4.34 -11.85 -6.10
C THR A 129 3.57 -12.73 -5.13
N SER A 130 4.29 -13.52 -4.33
CA SER A 130 3.69 -14.39 -3.32
C SER A 130 2.91 -13.61 -2.27
N ALA A 131 3.44 -12.48 -1.79
CA ALA A 131 2.75 -11.64 -0.80
C ALA A 131 1.40 -11.12 -1.34
N MET A 132 1.33 -10.76 -2.62
CA MET A 132 0.11 -10.22 -3.24
C MET A 132 -0.91 -11.29 -3.64
N ILE A 133 -0.46 -12.49 -4.07
CA ILE A 133 -1.35 -13.53 -4.57
C ILE A 133 -1.75 -14.50 -3.44
N SER A 134 -0.79 -14.94 -2.65
CA SER A 134 -0.96 -16.01 -1.67
C SER A 134 -0.90 -15.55 -0.22
N GLY A 135 -0.37 -14.35 0.04
CA GLY A 135 -0.13 -13.84 1.40
C GLY A 135 -1.38 -13.82 2.27
N ARG A 136 -2.56 -13.62 1.67
CA ARG A 136 -3.85 -13.69 2.38
C ARG A 136 -4.08 -15.03 3.09
N HIS A 137 -3.63 -16.14 2.52
CA HIS A 137 -3.75 -17.47 3.12
C HIS A 137 -2.80 -17.67 4.32
N GLU A 138 -1.74 -16.84 4.38
CA GLU A 138 -0.77 -16.79 5.46
C GLU A 138 -1.12 -15.70 6.50
N GLY A 139 -2.31 -15.07 6.36
CA GLY A 139 -2.76 -13.98 7.23
C GLY A 139 -2.07 -12.63 6.95
N LEU A 140 -1.42 -12.46 5.80
CA LEU A 140 -0.85 -11.20 5.38
C LEU A 140 -1.90 -10.38 4.63
N SER A 141 -2.27 -9.22 5.18
CA SER A 141 -3.00 -8.18 4.45
C SER A 141 -2.01 -7.24 3.80
N PHE A 142 -2.20 -6.95 2.51
CA PHE A 142 -1.37 -6.01 1.77
C PHE A 142 -2.22 -4.81 1.34
N VAL A 143 -1.77 -3.61 1.71
CA VAL A 143 -2.46 -2.35 1.40
C VAL A 143 -1.51 -1.44 0.66
N GLY A 144 -1.90 -0.96 -0.53
CA GLY A 144 -1.05 -0.11 -1.34
C GLY A 144 -1.71 1.21 -1.73
N THR A 145 -0.94 2.32 -1.73
CA THR A 145 -1.37 3.56 -2.37
C THR A 145 -0.54 3.85 -3.60
N ALA A 146 -1.09 4.50 -4.62
CA ALA A 146 -0.31 5.04 -5.72
C ALA A 146 -1.01 6.23 -6.39
N GLN A 147 -0.20 7.15 -6.94
CA GLN A 147 -0.73 8.30 -7.66
C GLN A 147 -1.23 7.93 -9.06
N ARG A 148 -0.55 7.00 -9.70
CA ARG A 148 -0.73 6.63 -11.11
C ARG A 148 -1.05 5.13 -11.20
N PRO A 149 -2.33 4.74 -11.29
CA PRO A 149 -2.73 3.33 -11.40
C PRO A 149 -2.10 2.62 -12.60
N ALA A 150 -1.95 3.30 -13.74
CA ALA A 150 -1.31 2.72 -14.93
C ALA A 150 0.17 2.36 -14.69
N LEU A 151 0.84 3.00 -13.74
CA LEU A 151 2.25 2.73 -13.41
C LEU A 151 2.44 1.62 -12.35
N VAL A 152 1.37 1.08 -11.78
CA VAL A 152 1.44 -0.05 -10.85
C VAL A 152 1.34 -1.36 -11.62
N HIS A 153 2.17 -2.33 -11.29
CA HIS A 153 2.17 -3.64 -11.97
C HIS A 153 0.79 -4.30 -11.98
N ILE A 154 0.44 -4.91 -13.11
CA ILE A 154 -0.89 -5.48 -13.32
C ILE A 154 -1.24 -6.56 -12.30
N THR A 155 -0.27 -7.36 -11.84
CA THR A 155 -0.50 -8.41 -10.82
C THR A 155 -1.12 -7.83 -9.55
N ALA A 156 -0.67 -6.67 -9.07
CA ALA A 156 -1.27 -6.04 -7.89
C ALA A 156 -2.73 -5.63 -8.16
N ARG A 157 -2.99 -4.98 -9.30
CA ARG A 157 -4.34 -4.53 -9.66
C ARG A 157 -5.32 -5.68 -9.88
N ALA A 158 -4.85 -6.75 -10.54
CA ALA A 158 -5.70 -7.90 -10.89
C ALA A 158 -6.02 -8.81 -9.68
N ASN A 159 -5.22 -8.76 -8.62
CA ASN A 159 -5.46 -9.56 -7.41
C ASN A 159 -6.01 -8.73 -6.24
N ALA A 160 -6.29 -7.44 -6.45
CA ALA A 160 -6.87 -6.60 -5.42
C ALA A 160 -8.35 -6.94 -5.22
N GLU A 161 -8.73 -7.33 -4.01
CA GLU A 161 -10.12 -7.60 -3.61
C GLU A 161 -10.93 -6.32 -3.52
N ARG A 162 -10.25 -5.18 -3.29
CA ARG A 162 -10.86 -3.86 -3.20
C ARG A 162 -9.92 -2.80 -3.76
N ILE A 163 -10.46 -1.92 -4.58
CA ILE A 163 -9.75 -0.76 -5.11
C ILE A 163 -10.56 0.51 -4.85
N ARG A 164 -9.93 1.52 -4.25
CA ARG A 164 -10.51 2.85 -4.08
C ARG A 164 -9.88 3.83 -5.04
N TRP A 165 -10.71 4.38 -5.90
CA TRP A 165 -10.34 5.30 -6.96
C TRP A 165 -10.69 6.72 -6.56
N TYR A 166 -9.70 7.51 -6.25
CA TYR A 166 -9.83 8.96 -6.08
C TYR A 166 -9.69 9.67 -7.41
N ARG A 167 -9.67 10.99 -7.39
CA ARG A 167 -9.53 11.78 -8.62
C ARG A 167 -8.29 11.38 -9.41
N VAL A 168 -8.50 10.99 -10.66
CA VAL A 168 -7.51 10.69 -11.70
C VAL A 168 -7.85 11.49 -12.93
N THR A 169 -6.86 12.02 -13.63
CA THR A 169 -7.10 12.87 -14.82
C THR A 169 -6.29 12.45 -16.03
N GLU A 170 -5.25 11.66 -15.84
CA GLU A 170 -4.40 11.22 -16.92
C GLU A 170 -5.08 10.12 -17.75
N ARG A 171 -5.01 10.23 -19.07
CA ARG A 171 -5.69 9.31 -20.00
C ARG A 171 -5.37 7.84 -19.72
N ASN A 172 -4.08 7.49 -19.57
CA ASN A 172 -3.66 6.10 -19.34
C ASN A 172 -4.18 5.56 -17.99
N ASP A 173 -4.30 6.43 -16.99
CA ASP A 173 -4.82 6.06 -15.67
C ASP A 173 -6.33 5.84 -15.71
N LEU A 174 -7.07 6.64 -16.51
CA LEU A 174 -8.49 6.45 -16.76
C LEU A 174 -8.75 5.15 -17.53
N GLU A 175 -7.96 4.86 -18.57
CA GLU A 175 -8.05 3.58 -19.28
C GLU A 175 -7.76 2.40 -18.36
N ALA A 176 -6.76 2.52 -17.47
CA ALA A 176 -6.52 1.49 -16.47
C ALA A 176 -7.72 1.30 -15.52
N ALA A 177 -8.40 2.38 -15.11
CA ALA A 177 -9.57 2.32 -14.24
C ALA A 177 -10.79 1.66 -14.91
N LYS A 178 -11.00 1.88 -16.20
CA LYS A 178 -12.13 1.31 -16.98
C LYS A 178 -12.17 -0.23 -16.92
N ASN A 179 -11.01 -0.88 -16.74
CA ASN A 179 -10.94 -2.34 -16.62
C ASN A 179 -11.51 -2.87 -15.28
N TYR A 180 -11.76 -1.99 -14.32
CA TYR A 180 -12.18 -2.36 -12.95
C TYR A 180 -13.50 -1.71 -12.54
N MET A 181 -14.14 -0.96 -13.43
CA MET A 181 -15.36 -0.22 -13.16
C MET A 181 -16.45 -0.53 -14.19
N PRO A 182 -17.73 -0.44 -13.82
CA PRO A 182 -18.83 -0.41 -14.77
C PRO A 182 -18.63 0.67 -15.83
N HIS A 183 -19.15 0.40 -17.03
CA HIS A 183 -19.04 1.31 -18.18
C HIS A 183 -19.50 2.73 -17.81
N GLY A 184 -18.70 3.73 -18.19
CA GLY A 184 -18.96 5.16 -17.96
C GLY A 184 -18.62 5.67 -16.54
N LEU A 185 -18.48 4.80 -15.53
CA LEU A 185 -18.22 5.25 -14.16
C LEU A 185 -16.81 5.86 -14.02
N ALA A 186 -15.83 5.32 -14.72
CA ALA A 186 -14.47 5.85 -14.74
C ALA A 186 -14.38 7.30 -15.26
N ASP A 187 -15.32 7.71 -16.13
CA ASP A 187 -15.37 9.06 -16.70
C ASP A 187 -15.72 10.12 -15.64
N SER A 188 -16.25 9.73 -14.50
CA SER A 188 -16.51 10.62 -13.35
C SER A 188 -15.29 10.89 -12.49
N LEU A 189 -14.22 10.08 -12.57
CA LEU A 189 -13.03 10.20 -11.73
C LEU A 189 -12.35 11.58 -11.79
N PRO A 190 -12.23 12.25 -12.96
CA PRO A 190 -11.60 13.57 -13.05
C PRO A 190 -12.29 14.65 -12.19
N SER A 191 -13.59 14.51 -11.97
CA SER A 191 -14.42 15.49 -11.25
C SER A 191 -14.57 15.20 -9.76
N LEU A 192 -14.01 14.09 -9.23
CA LEU A 192 -14.16 13.76 -7.83
C LEU A 192 -13.52 14.81 -6.91
N PRO A 193 -14.23 15.26 -5.88
CA PRO A 193 -13.65 16.11 -4.83
C PRO A 193 -12.55 15.38 -4.04
N ASN A 194 -11.77 16.14 -3.26
CA ASN A 194 -10.84 15.53 -2.32
C ASN A 194 -11.61 14.72 -1.26
N TYR A 195 -11.01 13.60 -0.82
CA TYR A 195 -11.56 12.66 0.16
C TYR A 195 -12.80 11.88 -0.31
N VAL A 196 -13.23 12.04 -1.55
CA VAL A 196 -14.26 11.22 -2.19
C VAL A 196 -13.58 10.19 -3.08
N CYS A 197 -14.03 8.95 -3.03
CA CYS A 197 -13.57 7.89 -3.92
C CYS A 197 -14.73 7.08 -4.48
N ILE A 198 -14.46 6.36 -5.57
CA ILE A 198 -15.30 5.25 -6.03
C ILE A 198 -14.64 3.98 -5.53
N GLU A 199 -15.37 3.16 -4.81
CA GLU A 199 -14.90 1.85 -4.38
C GLU A 199 -15.40 0.78 -5.35
N THR A 200 -14.49 -0.08 -5.79
CA THR A 200 -14.77 -1.28 -6.58
C THR A 200 -14.27 -2.51 -5.83
N SER A 201 -15.03 -3.59 -5.83
CA SER A 201 -14.65 -4.87 -5.21
C SER A 201 -15.29 -6.02 -5.94
N ASP A 202 -14.74 -7.23 -5.76
CA ASP A 202 -15.30 -8.45 -6.33
C ASP A 202 -16.64 -8.86 -5.69
N SER A 203 -16.91 -8.39 -4.47
CA SER A 203 -18.03 -8.82 -3.66
C SER A 203 -19.24 -7.88 -3.67
N SER A 204 -19.10 -6.67 -4.20
CA SER A 204 -20.19 -5.68 -4.21
C SER A 204 -20.13 -4.75 -5.41
N PRO A 205 -21.27 -4.20 -5.84
CA PRO A 205 -21.30 -3.18 -6.89
C PRO A 205 -20.42 -1.98 -6.55
N ALA A 206 -19.88 -1.33 -7.59
CA ALA A 206 -19.12 -0.10 -7.41
C ALA A 206 -20.01 0.98 -6.78
N PHE A 207 -19.49 1.71 -5.79
CA PHE A 207 -20.20 2.80 -5.13
C PHE A 207 -19.30 3.99 -4.83
N ARG A 208 -19.90 5.18 -4.72
CA ARG A 208 -19.22 6.40 -4.33
C ARG A 208 -19.15 6.51 -2.80
N ASP A 209 -17.95 6.60 -2.27
CA ASP A 209 -17.71 6.72 -0.82
C ASP A 209 -17.27 8.15 -0.45
N GLU A 210 -18.07 8.80 0.36
CA GLU A 210 -17.86 10.15 0.91
C GLU A 210 -17.67 10.13 2.43
N SER A 211 -17.51 8.98 3.04
CA SER A 211 -17.54 8.79 4.50
C SER A 211 -16.47 9.57 5.26
N LEU A 212 -15.40 10.00 4.61
CA LEU A 212 -14.32 10.80 5.21
C LEU A 212 -14.36 12.29 4.88
N VAL A 213 -15.33 12.74 4.08
CA VAL A 213 -15.47 14.17 3.78
C VAL A 213 -15.72 14.93 5.10
N GLY A 214 -14.90 15.92 5.38
CA GLY A 214 -14.98 16.73 6.62
C GLY A 214 -14.47 16.04 7.89
N LYS A 215 -14.19 14.73 7.90
CA LYS A 215 -13.70 14.01 9.09
C LYS A 215 -12.17 13.97 9.19
N LEU A 216 -11.48 14.06 8.06
CA LEU A 216 -10.01 14.10 8.03
C LEU A 216 -9.56 15.54 7.93
N LYS A 217 -8.87 16.03 8.98
CA LYS A 217 -8.17 17.30 8.90
C LYS A 217 -7.09 17.19 7.85
N THR A 218 -7.04 18.14 6.93
CA THR A 218 -5.92 18.30 6.00
C THR A 218 -4.64 18.34 6.84
N PRO A 219 -3.63 17.49 6.61
CA PRO A 219 -2.38 17.60 7.32
C PRO A 219 -1.77 18.96 7.00
N GLY A 220 -1.67 19.83 7.99
CA GLY A 220 -0.89 21.06 8.00
C GLY A 220 -1.15 22.07 6.86
N LYS A 221 -2.02 23.03 7.09
CA LYS A 221 -1.67 24.40 6.75
C LYS A 221 -0.90 24.99 7.91
#